data_86b531bb604004a9f7c586275db53aec
#
_entry.id   86b531bb604004a9f7c586275db53aec
#
_cell.length_a   1.000
_cell.length_b   1.000
_cell.length_c   1.000
_cell.angle_alpha   90.00
_cell.angle_beta   90.00
_cell.angle_gamma   90.00
#
_symmetry.space_group_name_H-M   'P 1'
#
loop_
_entity.id
_entity.type
_entity.pdbx_description
1 polymer ?
#
loop_
_entity_poly.entity_id
_entity_poly.type
_entity_poly.pdbx_seq_one_letter_code
_entity_poly.pdbx_strand_id
1 'polypeptide(L)'
;SVTPPNDPEAIEAIAQALRDSNYDIRSALRVLFKSDFFKKARTTRIKSHAEVVVGALRLVGGHDFPSPGIGNLSKQPGYMGQELLNPPSVEGWHTGSEWINSGSLMARINFTADLISDTSRPGVQNIINRLKAQGDLFPEAFVDTCLDLMGPLEVGKEVRQELVDHAGAAGALKWGSEQDSVASISRVSEMLQLVVSTRDYQYA
;
A
#
# COMPACT_ATOMS: atom_id res chain seq x y z
N SER A 1 -0.55 23.73 1.14
CA SER A 1 -1.70 24.22 0.36
C SER A 1 -2.24 23.09 -0.50
N VAL A 2 -3.51 22.78 -0.32
CA VAL A 2 -4.18 21.86 -1.24
C VAL A 2 -4.19 22.54 -2.59
N THR A 3 -3.40 22.05 -3.54
CA THR A 3 -3.47 22.53 -4.91
C THR A 3 -4.88 22.21 -5.40
N PRO A 4 -5.69 23.17 -5.82
CA PRO A 4 -7.02 22.89 -6.36
C PRO A 4 -6.88 21.90 -7.50
N PRO A 5 -7.79 20.95 -7.65
CA PRO A 5 -7.76 20.01 -8.76
C PRO A 5 -7.82 20.80 -10.06
N ASN A 6 -6.79 20.63 -10.90
CA ASN A 6 -6.67 21.31 -12.21
C ASN A 6 -7.39 20.52 -13.31
N ASP A 7 -8.63 20.10 -13.07
CA ASP A 7 -9.47 19.47 -14.06
C ASP A 7 -10.81 20.22 -14.19
N PRO A 8 -10.85 21.33 -14.94
CA PRO A 8 -12.05 22.12 -15.13
C PRO A 8 -13.19 21.34 -15.78
N GLU A 9 -12.89 20.38 -16.65
CA GLU A 9 -13.90 19.56 -17.32
C GLU A 9 -14.57 18.62 -16.33
N ALA A 10 -13.80 17.99 -15.42
CA ALA A 10 -14.32 17.15 -14.38
C ALA A 10 -15.21 17.93 -13.39
N ILE A 11 -14.77 19.14 -13.00
CA ILE A 11 -15.52 20.01 -12.11
C ILE A 11 -16.85 20.39 -12.77
N GLU A 12 -16.84 20.83 -14.02
CA GLU A 12 -18.06 21.24 -14.73
C GLU A 12 -19.02 20.07 -14.95
N ALA A 13 -18.52 18.88 -15.28
CA ALA A 13 -19.37 17.69 -15.43
C ALA A 13 -20.12 17.34 -14.14
N ILE A 14 -19.45 17.44 -12.98
CA ILE A 14 -20.08 17.19 -11.68
C ILE A 14 -21.05 18.33 -11.31
N ALA A 15 -20.66 19.58 -11.55
CA ALA A 15 -21.50 20.75 -11.28
C ALA A 15 -22.77 20.73 -12.13
N GLN A 16 -22.67 20.34 -13.42
CA GLN A 16 -23.83 20.20 -14.28
C GLN A 16 -24.79 19.11 -13.80
N ALA A 17 -24.24 17.94 -13.41
CA ALA A 17 -25.06 16.87 -12.86
C ALA A 17 -25.81 17.28 -11.58
N LEU A 18 -25.18 18.10 -10.74
CA LEU A 18 -25.84 18.68 -9.56
C LEU A 18 -26.99 19.62 -9.95
N ARG A 19 -26.76 20.56 -10.89
CA ARG A 19 -27.80 21.49 -11.35
C ARG A 19 -28.98 20.76 -11.99
N ASP A 20 -28.72 19.80 -12.90
CA ASP A 20 -29.75 19.06 -13.64
C ASP A 20 -30.60 18.17 -12.73
N SER A 21 -30.05 17.71 -11.63
CA SER A 21 -30.74 16.87 -10.66
C SER A 21 -31.39 17.62 -9.49
N ASN A 22 -31.48 18.95 -9.57
CA ASN A 22 -31.93 19.80 -8.47
C ASN A 22 -31.15 19.57 -7.17
N TYR A 23 -29.80 19.55 -7.30
CA TYR A 23 -28.83 19.37 -6.20
C TYR A 23 -28.87 17.99 -5.52
N ASP A 24 -29.30 16.94 -6.24
CA ASP A 24 -29.16 15.57 -5.73
C ASP A 24 -27.70 15.13 -5.73
N ILE A 25 -27.12 14.99 -4.54
CA ILE A 25 -25.73 14.56 -4.34
C ILE A 25 -25.45 13.17 -4.94
N ARG A 26 -26.44 12.26 -4.90
CA ARG A 26 -26.32 10.90 -5.47
C ARG A 26 -26.07 10.95 -6.98
N SER A 27 -26.73 11.85 -7.67
CA SER A 27 -26.53 12.06 -9.11
C SER A 27 -25.12 12.57 -9.42
N ALA A 28 -24.62 13.53 -8.67
CA ALA A 28 -23.24 14.01 -8.80
C ALA A 28 -22.19 12.92 -8.50
N LEU A 29 -22.38 12.14 -7.43
CA LEU A 29 -21.47 11.03 -7.11
C LEU A 29 -21.52 9.92 -8.16
N ARG A 30 -22.68 9.68 -8.79
CA ARG A 30 -22.80 8.72 -9.88
C ARG A 30 -22.00 9.15 -11.10
N VAL A 31 -22.00 10.43 -11.46
CA VAL A 31 -21.17 10.98 -12.54
C VAL A 31 -19.70 10.84 -12.17
N LEU A 32 -19.31 11.25 -10.97
CA LEU A 32 -17.93 11.13 -10.48
C LEU A 32 -17.42 9.70 -10.60
N PHE A 33 -18.06 8.72 -9.95
CA PHE A 33 -17.55 7.35 -9.88
C PHE A 33 -17.60 6.58 -11.21
N LYS A 34 -18.44 7.00 -12.16
CA LYS A 34 -18.50 6.40 -13.50
C LYS A 34 -17.52 7.05 -14.48
N SER A 35 -16.99 8.22 -14.17
CA SER A 35 -16.15 8.99 -15.08
C SER A 35 -14.77 8.36 -15.30
N ASP A 36 -14.21 8.63 -16.46
CA ASP A 36 -12.84 8.20 -16.79
C ASP A 36 -11.78 8.98 -16.00
N PHE A 37 -12.03 10.24 -15.68
CA PHE A 37 -11.09 11.03 -14.86
C PHE A 37 -10.97 10.45 -13.45
N PHE A 38 -12.04 9.95 -12.84
CA PHE A 38 -11.97 9.28 -11.54
C PHE A 38 -11.20 7.95 -11.63
N LYS A 39 -11.48 7.15 -12.66
CA LYS A 39 -10.81 5.86 -12.86
C LYS A 39 -9.32 6.01 -13.14
N LYS A 40 -8.94 7.05 -13.91
CA LYS A 40 -7.54 7.37 -14.23
C LYS A 40 -6.77 7.97 -13.05
N ALA A 41 -7.48 8.48 -12.02
CA ALA A 41 -6.85 9.02 -10.81
C ALA A 41 -6.42 7.92 -9.81
N ARG A 42 -6.61 6.64 -10.15
CA ARG A 42 -6.13 5.52 -9.34
C ARG A 42 -4.62 5.62 -9.11
N THR A 43 -4.18 5.31 -7.88
CA THR A 43 -2.77 5.31 -7.47
C THR A 43 -2.05 6.66 -7.61
N THR A 44 -2.79 7.78 -7.61
CA THR A 44 -2.21 9.13 -7.69
C THR A 44 -2.13 9.84 -6.33
N ARG A 45 -2.89 9.36 -5.35
CA ARG A 45 -2.95 9.96 -4.01
C ARG A 45 -1.92 9.31 -3.07
N ILE A 46 -1.14 10.12 -2.41
CA ILE A 46 -0.24 9.64 -1.36
C ILE A 46 -1.07 9.19 -0.15
N LYS A 47 -0.81 7.98 0.35
CA LYS A 47 -1.43 7.46 1.58
C LYS A 47 -1.05 8.34 2.77
N SER A 48 -2.02 8.70 3.60
CA SER A 48 -1.73 9.30 4.91
C SER A 48 -0.98 8.30 5.81
N HIS A 49 -0.35 8.80 6.87
CA HIS A 49 0.37 7.92 7.79
C HIS A 49 -0.56 6.91 8.47
N ALA A 50 -1.78 7.32 8.80
CA ALA A 50 -2.80 6.41 9.33
C ALA A 50 -3.16 5.30 8.33
N GLU A 51 -3.28 5.62 7.03
CA GLU A 51 -3.55 4.63 5.99
C GLU A 51 -2.41 3.63 5.83
N VAL A 52 -1.15 4.09 5.92
CA VAL A 52 0.02 3.20 5.89
C VAL A 52 0.00 2.25 7.08
N VAL A 53 -0.17 2.78 8.29
CA VAL A 53 -0.17 1.96 9.52
C VAL A 53 -1.32 0.94 9.50
N VAL A 54 -2.55 1.39 9.25
CA VAL A 54 -3.71 0.49 9.23
C VAL A 54 -3.65 -0.51 8.08
N GLY A 55 -3.18 -0.07 6.90
CA GLY A 55 -2.99 -0.95 5.74
C GLY A 55 -1.98 -2.06 6.02
N ALA A 56 -0.82 -1.72 6.61
CA ALA A 56 0.20 -2.68 7.00
C ALA A 56 -0.31 -3.68 8.05
N LEU A 57 -1.00 -3.19 9.08
CA LEU A 57 -1.59 -4.04 10.12
C LEU A 57 -2.64 -5.02 9.55
N ARG A 58 -3.47 -4.56 8.63
CA ARG A 58 -4.43 -5.43 7.93
C ARG A 58 -3.76 -6.46 7.04
N LEU A 59 -2.68 -6.07 6.37
CA LEU A 59 -1.92 -6.99 5.51
C LEU A 59 -1.29 -8.13 6.31
N VAL A 60 -0.64 -7.81 7.44
CA VAL A 60 0.02 -8.83 8.26
C VAL A 60 -0.96 -9.62 9.14
N GLY A 61 -2.14 -9.07 9.43
CA GLY A 61 -3.18 -9.72 10.24
C GLY A 61 -2.80 -9.88 11.72
N GLY A 62 -3.60 -10.67 12.45
CA GLY A 62 -3.34 -10.97 13.87
C GLY A 62 -3.84 -9.88 14.84
N HIS A 63 -4.72 -9.00 14.38
CA HIS A 63 -5.29 -7.89 15.17
C HIS A 63 -6.82 -7.97 15.31
N ASP A 64 -7.38 -9.18 15.21
CA ASP A 64 -8.82 -9.42 15.31
C ASP A 64 -9.37 -9.14 16.72
N PHE A 65 -8.49 -9.25 17.72
CA PHE A 65 -8.81 -8.98 19.12
C PHE A 65 -7.79 -8.01 19.73
N PRO A 66 -8.20 -7.21 20.75
CA PRO A 66 -7.29 -6.37 21.50
C PRO A 66 -6.18 -7.23 22.14
N SER A 67 -4.94 -6.83 21.92
CA SER A 67 -3.76 -7.50 22.48
C SER A 67 -2.90 -6.51 23.27
N PRO A 68 -2.07 -6.98 24.21
CA PRO A 68 -1.10 -6.13 24.88
C PRO A 68 -0.25 -5.37 23.86
N GLY A 69 -0.05 -4.07 24.07
CA GLY A 69 0.73 -3.22 23.17
C GLY A 69 -0.03 -2.60 22.00
N ILE A 70 -1.30 -2.93 21.76
CA ILE A 70 -2.10 -2.32 20.68
C ILE A 70 -2.15 -0.79 20.77
N GLY A 71 -2.11 -0.23 21.98
CA GLY A 71 -2.04 1.22 22.20
C GLY A 71 -0.76 1.87 21.62
N ASN A 72 0.32 1.12 21.44
CA ASN A 72 1.53 1.63 20.81
C ASN A 72 1.37 1.75 19.28
N LEU A 73 0.50 0.94 18.68
CA LEU A 73 0.21 1.01 17.25
C LEU A 73 -0.54 2.30 16.90
N SER A 74 -1.40 2.80 17.78
CA SER A 74 -2.12 4.07 17.59
C SER A 74 -1.20 5.29 17.60
N LYS A 75 0.00 5.18 18.18
CA LYS A 75 1.01 6.24 18.20
C LYS A 75 1.87 6.29 16.94
N GLN A 76 1.91 5.20 16.17
CA GLN A 76 2.78 5.11 14.98
C GLN A 76 2.51 6.22 13.94
N PRO A 77 1.27 6.56 13.60
CA PRO A 77 1.02 7.70 12.71
C PRO A 77 1.57 9.01 13.26
N GLY A 78 1.55 9.20 14.59
CA GLY A 78 2.11 10.38 15.26
C GLY A 78 3.62 10.50 15.06
N TYR A 79 4.38 9.40 15.18
CA TYR A 79 5.82 9.38 14.93
C TYR A 79 6.18 9.70 13.47
N MET A 80 5.25 9.49 12.55
CA MET A 80 5.38 9.84 11.14
C MET A 80 4.93 11.28 10.84
N GLY A 81 4.26 11.96 11.78
CA GLY A 81 3.76 13.33 11.64
C GLY A 81 2.25 13.49 11.60
N GLN A 82 1.46 12.41 11.85
CA GLN A 82 0.00 12.46 11.92
C GLN A 82 -0.47 11.97 13.30
N GLU A 83 -0.45 12.85 14.29
CA GLU A 83 -1.03 12.52 15.60
C GLU A 83 -2.57 12.48 15.50
N LEU A 84 -3.13 11.27 15.66
CA LEU A 84 -4.57 11.06 15.48
C LEU A 84 -5.36 11.87 16.54
N LEU A 85 -6.44 12.52 16.09
CA LEU A 85 -7.32 13.39 16.89
C LEU A 85 -6.67 14.68 17.41
N ASN A 86 -5.42 14.96 17.04
CA ASN A 86 -4.71 16.18 17.43
C ASN A 86 -4.05 16.84 16.20
N PRO A 87 -4.83 17.47 15.29
CA PRO A 87 -4.29 18.14 14.12
C PRO A 87 -3.45 19.36 14.51
N PRO A 88 -2.43 19.74 13.72
CA PRO A 88 -1.53 20.85 14.04
C PRO A 88 -2.20 22.22 13.96
N SER A 89 -3.33 22.32 13.28
CA SER A 89 -4.09 23.57 13.13
C SER A 89 -5.59 23.29 12.96
N VAL A 90 -6.38 24.37 12.97
CA VAL A 90 -7.83 24.30 12.70
C VAL A 90 -8.16 23.85 11.28
N GLU A 91 -7.21 23.92 10.35
CA GLU A 91 -7.34 23.43 8.98
C GLU A 91 -7.16 21.90 8.87
N GLY A 92 -6.70 21.24 9.95
CA GLY A 92 -6.42 19.82 9.96
C GLY A 92 -4.96 19.49 9.71
N TRP A 93 -4.70 18.27 9.25
CA TRP A 93 -3.38 17.83 8.81
C TRP A 93 -3.11 18.23 7.36
N HIS A 94 -1.83 18.39 7.04
CA HIS A 94 -1.40 18.51 5.66
C HIS A 94 -1.79 17.27 4.84
N THR A 95 -1.74 17.38 3.51
CA THR A 95 -2.16 16.33 2.60
C THR A 95 -1.21 16.20 1.40
N GLY A 96 -1.32 15.10 0.67
CA GLY A 96 -0.55 14.90 -0.56
C GLY A 96 0.95 14.81 -0.30
N SER A 97 1.76 15.54 -1.08
CA SER A 97 3.23 15.50 -1.00
C SER A 97 3.80 15.94 0.33
N GLU A 98 3.05 16.71 1.13
CA GLU A 98 3.48 17.16 2.45
C GLU A 98 3.57 16.02 3.47
N TRP A 99 2.92 14.88 3.21
CA TRP A 99 3.12 13.65 3.98
C TRP A 99 4.53 13.05 3.82
N ILE A 100 5.27 13.43 2.76
CA ILE A 100 6.56 12.82 2.41
C ILE A 100 7.68 13.82 2.64
N ASN A 101 8.44 13.60 3.68
CA ASN A 101 9.78 14.13 3.89
C ASN A 101 10.71 12.96 4.20
N SER A 102 12.01 13.17 4.23
CA SER A 102 12.99 12.10 4.46
C SER A 102 12.75 11.32 5.75
N GLY A 103 12.43 12.01 6.84
CA GLY A 103 12.16 11.37 8.14
C GLY A 103 10.86 10.56 8.14
N SER A 104 9.76 11.14 7.65
CA SER A 104 8.47 10.45 7.60
C SER A 104 8.50 9.27 6.62
N LEU A 105 9.19 9.39 5.48
CA LEU A 105 9.34 8.30 4.52
C LEU A 105 10.10 7.12 5.13
N MET A 106 11.23 7.39 5.79
CA MET A 106 11.99 6.34 6.48
C MET A 106 11.16 5.66 7.57
N ALA A 107 10.44 6.42 8.38
CA ALA A 107 9.58 5.86 9.41
C ALA A 107 8.46 4.96 8.83
N ARG A 108 7.83 5.36 7.71
CA ARG A 108 6.82 4.58 7.00
C ARG A 108 7.38 3.26 6.48
N ILE A 109 8.52 3.31 5.79
CA ILE A 109 9.19 2.14 5.22
C ILE A 109 9.59 1.19 6.34
N ASN A 110 10.32 1.67 7.36
CA ASN A 110 10.80 0.84 8.45
C ASN A 110 9.64 0.16 9.20
N PHE A 111 8.60 0.92 9.56
CA PHE A 111 7.43 0.36 10.23
C PHE A 111 6.79 -0.78 9.44
N THR A 112 6.60 -0.60 8.13
CA THR A 112 5.95 -1.60 7.29
C THR A 112 6.88 -2.80 7.04
N ALA A 113 8.17 -2.57 6.80
CA ALA A 113 9.16 -3.62 6.58
C ALA A 113 9.35 -4.48 7.85
N ASP A 114 9.41 -3.87 9.03
CA ASP A 114 9.51 -4.58 10.30
C ASP A 114 8.30 -5.51 10.53
N LEU A 115 7.08 -5.02 10.25
CA LEU A 115 5.88 -5.84 10.38
C LEU A 115 5.86 -7.04 9.43
N ILE A 116 6.29 -6.83 8.18
CA ILE A 116 6.30 -7.86 7.13
C ILE A 116 7.45 -8.85 7.31
N SER A 117 8.55 -8.43 7.92
CA SER A 117 9.69 -9.30 8.21
C SER A 117 9.33 -10.45 9.17
N ASP A 118 8.33 -10.26 10.01
CA ASP A 118 7.82 -11.29 10.91
C ASP A 118 6.99 -12.32 10.15
N THR A 119 7.67 -13.35 9.65
CA THR A 119 7.05 -14.44 8.89
C THR A 119 6.06 -15.30 9.71
N SER A 120 5.97 -15.12 11.01
CA SER A 120 4.97 -15.78 11.86
C SER A 120 3.58 -15.12 11.78
N ARG A 121 3.48 -13.92 11.26
CA ARG A 121 2.23 -13.18 11.12
C ARG A 121 1.25 -13.89 10.19
N PRO A 122 -0.04 -13.98 10.56
CA PRO A 122 -1.03 -14.73 9.77
C PRO A 122 -1.13 -14.31 8.31
N GLY A 123 -1.09 -13.01 8.01
CA GLY A 123 -1.14 -12.50 6.65
C GLY A 123 0.12 -12.83 5.85
N VAL A 124 1.30 -12.73 6.45
CA VAL A 124 2.56 -13.12 5.80
C VAL A 124 2.59 -14.63 5.53
N GLN A 125 2.14 -15.44 6.50
CA GLN A 125 1.98 -16.89 6.32
C GLN A 125 1.01 -17.23 5.19
N ASN A 126 -0.09 -16.48 5.06
CA ASN A 126 -1.03 -16.68 3.96
C ASN A 126 -0.36 -16.42 2.60
N ILE A 127 0.43 -15.35 2.48
CA ILE A 127 1.19 -15.04 1.25
C ILE A 127 2.16 -16.18 0.94
N ILE A 128 2.96 -16.62 1.92
CA ILE A 128 3.91 -17.72 1.77
C ILE A 128 3.20 -19.01 1.32
N ASN A 129 2.09 -19.36 1.95
CA ASN A 129 1.33 -20.56 1.63
C ASN A 129 0.73 -20.50 0.21
N ARG A 130 0.27 -19.33 -0.23
CA ARG A 130 -0.26 -19.13 -1.60
C ARG A 130 0.84 -19.22 -2.65
N LEU A 131 2.05 -18.72 -2.38
CA LEU A 131 3.21 -18.91 -3.23
C LEU A 131 3.61 -20.38 -3.29
N LYS A 132 3.70 -21.05 -2.14
CA LYS A 132 4.02 -22.47 -2.05
C LYS A 132 3.02 -23.36 -2.80
N ALA A 133 1.74 -23.01 -2.77
CA ALA A 133 0.69 -23.73 -3.48
C ALA A 133 0.81 -23.67 -5.01
N GLN A 134 1.52 -22.67 -5.56
CA GLN A 134 1.80 -22.58 -6.99
C GLN A 134 3.00 -23.43 -7.44
N GLY A 135 3.75 -24.02 -6.48
CA GLY A 135 4.96 -24.77 -6.78
C GLY A 135 6.17 -23.88 -7.00
N ASP A 136 7.17 -24.39 -7.73
CA ASP A 136 8.38 -23.64 -8.04
C ASP A 136 8.07 -22.49 -9.00
N LEU A 137 8.61 -21.30 -8.70
CA LEU A 137 8.32 -20.07 -9.46
C LEU A 137 9.61 -19.47 -10.02
N PHE A 138 9.59 -19.14 -11.30
CA PHE A 138 10.63 -18.29 -11.90
C PHE A 138 10.55 -16.85 -11.37
N PRO A 139 11.65 -16.08 -11.45
CA PRO A 139 11.74 -14.75 -10.85
C PRO A 139 10.58 -13.82 -11.22
N GLU A 140 10.18 -13.77 -12.47
CA GLU A 140 9.09 -12.90 -12.96
C GLU A 140 7.75 -13.30 -12.31
N ALA A 141 7.41 -14.58 -12.32
CA ALA A 141 6.17 -15.09 -11.73
C ALA A 141 6.16 -14.91 -10.20
N PHE A 142 7.31 -15.06 -9.55
CA PHE A 142 7.47 -14.81 -8.13
C PHE A 142 7.17 -13.34 -7.77
N VAL A 143 7.78 -12.39 -8.49
CA VAL A 143 7.57 -10.95 -8.27
C VAL A 143 6.11 -10.57 -8.55
N ASP A 144 5.56 -10.97 -9.69
CA ASP A 144 4.18 -10.65 -10.06
C ASP A 144 3.18 -11.20 -9.03
N THR A 145 3.41 -12.42 -8.54
CA THR A 145 2.56 -13.00 -7.48
C THR A 145 2.68 -12.22 -6.17
N CYS A 146 3.88 -11.78 -5.77
CA CYS A 146 4.05 -10.95 -4.58
C CYS A 146 3.32 -9.62 -4.70
N LEU A 147 3.43 -8.94 -5.84
CA LEU A 147 2.74 -7.68 -6.12
C LEU A 147 1.21 -7.84 -6.05
N ASP A 148 0.66 -8.92 -6.65
CA ASP A 148 -0.77 -9.22 -6.61
C ASP A 148 -1.26 -9.51 -5.18
N LEU A 149 -0.50 -10.29 -4.40
CA LEU A 149 -0.87 -10.68 -3.04
C LEU A 149 -0.78 -9.55 -2.02
N MET A 150 0.00 -8.52 -2.27
CA MET A 150 0.11 -7.33 -1.41
C MET A 150 -0.97 -6.28 -1.67
N GLY A 151 -1.85 -6.51 -2.62
CA GLY A 151 -2.89 -5.63 -3.11
C GLY A 151 -2.65 -5.34 -4.59
N PRO A 152 -3.57 -4.76 -5.31
CA PRO A 152 -3.41 -4.46 -6.74
C PRO A 152 -2.39 -3.33 -6.94
N LEU A 153 -1.11 -3.63 -6.66
CA LEU A 153 0.01 -2.71 -6.82
C LEU A 153 0.45 -2.70 -8.29
N GLU A 154 0.28 -1.54 -8.92
CA GLU A 154 0.83 -1.27 -10.25
C GLU A 154 2.16 -0.54 -10.08
N VAL A 155 3.26 -1.26 -10.19
CA VAL A 155 4.60 -0.68 -10.14
C VAL A 155 5.09 -0.29 -11.53
N GLY A 156 5.95 0.72 -11.60
CA GLY A 156 6.60 1.12 -12.86
C GLY A 156 7.44 -0.02 -13.46
N LYS A 157 7.60 -0.03 -14.79
CA LYS A 157 8.35 -1.09 -15.49
C LYS A 157 9.80 -1.22 -14.99
N GLU A 158 10.45 -0.11 -14.69
CA GLU A 158 11.82 -0.08 -14.17
C GLU A 158 11.88 -0.73 -12.78
N VAL A 159 10.99 -0.33 -11.88
CA VAL A 159 10.89 -0.90 -10.53
C VAL A 159 10.59 -2.40 -10.59
N ARG A 160 9.65 -2.81 -11.45
CA ARG A 160 9.37 -4.23 -11.64
C ARG A 160 10.60 -4.99 -12.11
N GLN A 161 11.38 -4.43 -13.05
CA GLN A 161 12.59 -5.08 -13.55
C GLN A 161 13.66 -5.20 -12.46
N GLU A 162 13.86 -4.17 -11.64
CA GLU A 162 14.78 -4.24 -10.49
C GLU A 162 14.38 -5.33 -9.49
N LEU A 163 13.09 -5.49 -9.19
CA LEU A 163 12.60 -6.58 -8.34
C LEU A 163 12.84 -7.95 -8.98
N VAL A 164 12.64 -8.09 -10.29
CA VAL A 164 12.90 -9.34 -11.04
C VAL A 164 14.40 -9.68 -11.07
N ASP A 165 15.25 -8.69 -11.31
CA ASP A 165 16.71 -8.87 -11.31
C ASP A 165 17.20 -9.31 -9.93
N HIS A 166 16.69 -8.68 -8.86
CA HIS A 166 16.97 -9.10 -7.48
C HIS A 166 16.52 -10.55 -7.22
N ALA A 167 15.28 -10.89 -7.58
CA ALA A 167 14.79 -12.26 -7.47
C ALA A 167 15.62 -13.26 -8.28
N GLY A 168 16.08 -12.86 -9.47
CA GLY A 168 16.85 -13.66 -10.40
C GLY A 168 18.25 -14.03 -9.91
N ALA A 169 18.86 -13.20 -9.07
CA ALA A 169 20.18 -13.42 -8.50
C ALA A 169 20.29 -14.77 -7.73
N ALA A 170 19.17 -15.22 -7.11
CA ALA A 170 19.09 -16.49 -6.40
C ALA A 170 18.34 -17.58 -7.19
N GLY A 171 17.99 -17.34 -8.45
CA GLY A 171 17.28 -18.28 -9.32
C GLY A 171 15.82 -18.49 -8.95
N ALA A 172 15.22 -19.61 -9.37
CA ALA A 172 13.82 -19.92 -9.08
C ALA A 172 13.55 -20.08 -7.58
N LEU A 173 12.33 -19.70 -7.16
CA LEU A 173 11.82 -20.00 -5.81
C LEU A 173 11.45 -21.48 -5.76
N LYS A 174 11.97 -22.25 -4.80
CA LYS A 174 11.81 -23.71 -4.73
C LYS A 174 11.24 -24.15 -3.39
N TRP A 175 10.46 -25.23 -3.42
CA TRP A 175 9.79 -25.79 -2.23
C TRP A 175 10.02 -27.30 -2.05
N GLY A 176 10.90 -27.90 -2.86
CA GLY A 176 11.07 -29.35 -2.97
C GLY A 176 11.71 -30.00 -1.75
N SER A 177 12.51 -29.28 -0.95
CA SER A 177 13.13 -29.76 0.27
C SER A 177 12.85 -28.83 1.45
N GLU A 178 13.17 -29.26 2.67
CA GLU A 178 13.07 -28.41 3.86
C GLU A 178 14.03 -27.21 3.76
N GLN A 179 15.24 -27.44 3.26
CA GLN A 179 16.22 -26.37 3.04
C GLN A 179 15.74 -25.36 1.99
N ASP A 180 15.18 -25.83 0.88
CA ASP A 180 14.57 -24.96 -0.13
C ASP A 180 13.42 -24.14 0.47
N SER A 181 12.58 -24.77 1.30
CA SER A 181 11.46 -24.10 1.93
C SER A 181 11.92 -22.98 2.88
N VAL A 182 12.94 -23.21 3.71
CA VAL A 182 13.50 -22.20 4.60
C VAL A 182 14.09 -21.03 3.80
N ALA A 183 14.88 -21.33 2.77
CA ALA A 183 15.47 -20.32 1.89
C ALA A 183 14.39 -19.51 1.16
N SER A 184 13.36 -20.18 0.66
CA SER A 184 12.24 -19.52 -0.04
C SER A 184 11.42 -18.63 0.88
N ILE A 185 11.14 -19.02 2.12
CA ILE A 185 10.47 -18.17 3.10
C ILE A 185 11.28 -16.89 3.35
N SER A 186 12.59 -16.98 3.51
CA SER A 186 13.45 -15.82 3.68
C SER A 186 13.40 -14.88 2.47
N ARG A 187 13.46 -15.44 1.26
CA ARG A 187 13.37 -14.70 -0.01
C ARG A 187 12.01 -14.04 -0.20
N VAL A 188 10.94 -14.70 0.20
CA VAL A 188 9.59 -14.10 0.18
C VAL A 188 9.55 -12.90 1.13
N SER A 189 10.02 -13.05 2.38
CA SER A 189 10.06 -11.94 3.34
C SER A 189 10.87 -10.75 2.80
N GLU A 190 12.04 -11.00 2.21
CA GLU A 190 12.88 -9.97 1.61
C GLU A 190 12.17 -9.27 0.42
N MET A 191 11.54 -10.04 -0.47
CA MET A 191 10.79 -9.48 -1.59
C MET A 191 9.64 -8.59 -1.11
N LEU A 192 8.89 -9.01 -0.10
CA LEU A 192 7.81 -8.21 0.46
C LEU A 192 8.32 -6.90 1.07
N GLN A 193 9.49 -6.93 1.75
CA GLN A 193 10.14 -5.73 2.28
C GLN A 193 10.60 -4.78 1.16
N LEU A 194 11.12 -5.31 0.06
CA LEU A 194 11.46 -4.50 -1.12
C LEU A 194 10.22 -3.84 -1.72
N VAL A 195 9.13 -4.59 -1.88
CA VAL A 195 7.86 -4.04 -2.42
C VAL A 195 7.33 -2.89 -1.57
N VAL A 196 7.30 -3.02 -0.23
CA VAL A 196 6.82 -1.91 0.62
C VAL A 196 7.76 -0.70 0.64
N SER A 197 9.01 -0.89 0.25
CA SER A 197 9.99 0.19 0.12
C SER A 197 9.85 0.96 -1.20
N THR A 198 9.06 0.47 -2.15
CA THR A 198 8.85 1.17 -3.42
C THR A 198 8.03 2.44 -3.24
N ARG A 199 8.24 3.39 -4.16
CA ARG A 199 7.42 4.59 -4.24
C ARG A 199 5.94 4.25 -4.45
N ASP A 200 5.66 3.28 -5.30
CA ASP A 200 4.31 2.89 -5.71
C ASP A 200 3.48 2.39 -4.52
N TYR A 201 4.11 1.71 -3.56
CA TYR A 201 3.45 1.31 -2.32
C TYR A 201 2.98 2.49 -1.46
N GLN A 202 3.60 3.66 -1.57
CA GLN A 202 3.23 4.86 -0.80
C GLN A 202 1.98 5.55 -1.34
N TYR A 203 1.48 5.14 -2.50
CA TYR A 203 0.29 5.69 -3.16
C TYR A 203 -0.95 4.80 -2.97
N ALA A 204 -2.16 5.42 -3.12
CA ALA A 204 -3.48 4.78 -3.03
C ALA A 204 -4.36 5.19 -4.20
#